data_ecc457da3976a2dde5fdf07eb6bcc82a
#
_entry.id   ecc457da3976a2dde5fdf07eb6bcc82a
#
_cell.length_a   1.000
_cell.length_b   1.000
_cell.length_c   1.000
_cell.angle_alpha   90.00
_cell.angle_beta   90.00
_cell.angle_gamma   90.00
#
_symmetry.space_group_name_H-M   'P 1'
#
loop_
_entity.id
_entity.type
_entity.pdbx_description
1 polymer ?
#
loop_
_entity_poly.entity_id
_entity_poly.type
_entity_poly.pdbx_seq_one_letter_code
_entity_poly.pdbx_strand_id
1 'polypeptide(L)'
;MNDGVLPQNNEDASVEATLHPVGISFSKSSIAAFAEEGISEIGIYVYMDGSLIYGEKQPLVHGAIEVPLPLGENLQTFVVANADEVADADQLSTAVIRQNDNMQKPVYISEIIGFTSDNSVKSLDVELKRLVGQAVFAPVESQEEMDGIIQFDALDITFTNVGVAYSVKEEKAVLEDVTVRTNRESDFGAYVYSFPTENNGSRTSVDVAYLKEGVIVNRTNGSLDTGIIFKSSKRSVVHMEILNEDWVETEWESMIEEIDF
;
A
#
# COMPACT_ATOMS: atom_id res chain seq x y z
N MET A 1 -65.44 -36.52 6.88
CA MET A 1 -64.54 -36.45 5.74
C MET A 1 -63.92 -35.04 5.79
N ASN A 2 -62.71 -34.96 6.22
CA ASN A 2 -62.02 -33.70 6.37
C ASN A 2 -60.80 -33.74 5.40
N ASP A 3 -60.94 -33.06 4.26
CA ASP A 3 -59.89 -32.95 3.29
C ASP A 3 -58.87 -31.93 3.79
N GLY A 4 -57.76 -32.45 4.27
CA GLY A 4 -56.62 -31.64 4.64
C GLY A 4 -55.88 -31.14 3.38
N VAL A 5 -55.95 -29.84 3.16
CA VAL A 5 -55.08 -29.15 2.18
C VAL A 5 -53.72 -29.02 2.80
N LEU A 6 -52.74 -29.71 2.23
CA LEU A 6 -51.31 -29.53 2.56
C LEU A 6 -50.84 -28.16 2.08
N PRO A 7 -50.05 -27.44 2.85
CA PRO A 7 -49.46 -26.20 2.37
C PRO A 7 -48.42 -26.52 1.28
N GLN A 8 -48.52 -25.85 0.14
CA GLN A 8 -47.50 -25.85 -0.88
C GLN A 8 -46.24 -25.17 -0.30
N ASN A 9 -45.16 -25.91 -0.26
CA ASN A 9 -43.82 -25.34 -0.08
C ASN A 9 -43.56 -24.41 -1.27
N ASN A 10 -43.51 -23.10 -0.99
CA ASN A 10 -42.84 -22.18 -1.85
C ASN A 10 -41.33 -22.50 -1.74
N GLU A 11 -40.83 -23.26 -2.70
CA GLU A 11 -39.39 -23.26 -2.96
C GLU A 11 -39.04 -21.83 -3.37
N ASP A 12 -38.32 -21.12 -2.49
CA ASP A 12 -37.63 -19.93 -2.84
C ASP A 12 -36.67 -20.28 -3.99
N ALA A 13 -37.08 -19.98 -5.19
CA ALA A 13 -36.22 -20.02 -6.34
C ALA A 13 -35.18 -18.91 -6.13
N SER A 14 -34.04 -19.27 -5.61
CA SER A 14 -32.85 -18.40 -5.66
C SER A 14 -32.61 -18.14 -7.14
N VAL A 15 -32.93 -16.93 -7.58
CA VAL A 15 -32.56 -16.45 -8.91
C VAL A 15 -31.04 -16.36 -8.91
N GLU A 16 -30.36 -17.35 -9.49
CA GLU A 16 -28.95 -17.27 -9.74
C GLU A 16 -28.72 -16.02 -10.60
N ALA A 17 -28.08 -15.02 -10.02
CA ALA A 17 -27.73 -13.80 -10.75
C ALA A 17 -26.81 -14.20 -11.92
N THR A 18 -27.25 -13.90 -13.15
CA THR A 18 -26.40 -14.13 -14.33
C THR A 18 -25.21 -13.23 -14.26
N LEU A 19 -24.00 -13.81 -14.14
CA LEU A 19 -22.74 -13.07 -14.10
C LEU A 19 -22.25 -12.80 -15.53
N HIS A 20 -21.73 -11.60 -15.74
CA HIS A 20 -21.14 -11.17 -17.00
C HIS A 20 -19.64 -10.86 -16.77
N PRO A 21 -18.75 -11.29 -17.67
CA PRO A 21 -17.33 -10.96 -17.56
C PRO A 21 -17.11 -9.49 -17.91
N VAL A 22 -16.46 -8.77 -16.99
CA VAL A 22 -15.92 -7.42 -17.22
C VAL A 22 -14.41 -7.50 -17.12
N GLY A 23 -13.70 -7.06 -18.16
CA GLY A 23 -12.23 -7.03 -18.17
C GLY A 23 -11.69 -5.86 -17.36
N ILE A 24 -10.69 -6.11 -16.54
CA ILE A 24 -9.84 -5.07 -15.94
C ILE A 24 -8.52 -5.08 -16.71
N SER A 25 -8.19 -3.99 -17.38
CA SER A 25 -7.03 -3.88 -18.25
C SER A 25 -6.05 -2.81 -17.78
N PHE A 26 -4.77 -3.06 -18.04
CA PHE A 26 -3.68 -2.15 -17.76
C PHE A 26 -2.91 -1.87 -19.05
N SER A 27 -2.30 -0.70 -19.17
CA SER A 27 -1.41 -0.42 -20.30
C SER A 27 -0.21 -1.37 -20.32
N LYS A 28 0.38 -1.59 -21.51
CA LYS A 28 1.58 -2.45 -21.62
C LYS A 28 2.78 -1.88 -20.87
N SER A 29 2.93 -0.55 -20.86
CA SER A 29 3.97 0.15 -20.11
C SER A 29 3.78 -0.04 -18.60
N SER A 30 2.54 0.03 -18.11
CA SER A 30 2.24 -0.24 -16.70
C SER A 30 2.63 -1.65 -16.29
N ILE A 31 2.30 -2.67 -17.10
CA ILE A 31 2.64 -4.06 -16.79
C ILE A 31 4.17 -4.27 -16.73
N ALA A 32 4.93 -3.65 -17.63
CA ALA A 32 6.39 -3.73 -17.63
C ALA A 32 6.98 -3.08 -16.36
N ALA A 33 6.50 -1.88 -16.01
CA ALA A 33 6.92 -1.18 -14.81
C ALA A 33 6.55 -1.96 -13.52
N PHE A 34 5.37 -2.58 -13.48
CA PHE A 34 4.96 -3.41 -12.35
C PHE A 34 5.88 -4.62 -12.16
N ALA A 35 6.30 -5.26 -13.25
CA ALA A 35 7.24 -6.38 -13.19
C ALA A 35 8.62 -5.95 -12.65
N GLU A 36 9.11 -4.77 -13.04
CA GLU A 36 10.37 -4.19 -12.52
C GLU A 36 10.26 -3.87 -11.02
N GLU A 37 9.11 -3.42 -10.55
CA GLU A 37 8.83 -3.17 -9.12
C GLU A 37 8.45 -4.43 -8.33
N GLY A 38 8.55 -5.61 -8.94
CA GLY A 38 8.25 -6.89 -8.30
C GLY A 38 6.76 -7.13 -8.05
N ILE A 39 5.87 -6.44 -8.75
CA ILE A 39 4.42 -6.67 -8.65
C ILE A 39 4.07 -7.89 -9.49
N SER A 40 3.62 -8.94 -8.83
CA SER A 40 3.16 -10.18 -9.45
C SER A 40 1.67 -10.46 -9.26
N GLU A 41 1.03 -9.73 -8.37
CA GLU A 41 -0.34 -9.95 -7.94
C GLU A 41 -1.03 -8.61 -7.66
N ILE A 42 -2.32 -8.54 -7.99
CA ILE A 42 -3.18 -7.40 -7.71
C ILE A 42 -4.45 -7.85 -7.01
N GLY A 43 -4.97 -7.03 -6.11
CA GLY A 43 -6.31 -7.19 -5.52
C GLY A 43 -7.32 -6.35 -6.29
N ILE A 44 -8.43 -6.94 -6.71
CA ILE A 44 -9.53 -6.26 -7.39
C ILE A 44 -10.74 -6.29 -6.47
N TYR A 45 -11.29 -5.12 -6.16
CA TYR A 45 -12.44 -4.97 -5.26
C TYR A 45 -13.54 -4.22 -5.98
N VAL A 46 -14.73 -4.85 -6.09
CA VAL A 46 -15.90 -4.27 -6.76
C VAL A 46 -17.06 -4.20 -5.78
N TYR A 47 -17.69 -3.05 -5.74
CA TYR A 47 -18.82 -2.73 -4.87
C TYR A 47 -20.05 -2.37 -5.69
N MET A 48 -21.21 -2.76 -5.22
CA MET A 48 -22.50 -2.31 -5.71
C MET A 48 -23.24 -1.59 -4.58
N ASP A 49 -23.63 -0.35 -4.79
CA ASP A 49 -24.25 0.49 -3.74
C ASP A 49 -23.42 0.54 -2.43
N GLY A 50 -22.10 0.48 -2.56
CA GLY A 50 -21.13 0.49 -1.45
C GLY A 50 -20.87 -0.87 -0.79
N SER A 51 -21.60 -1.92 -1.10
CA SER A 51 -21.39 -3.28 -0.58
C SER A 51 -20.50 -4.11 -1.51
N LEU A 52 -19.56 -4.86 -0.94
CA LEU A 52 -18.64 -5.71 -1.70
C LEU A 52 -19.39 -6.82 -2.43
N ILE A 53 -19.19 -6.94 -3.74
CA ILE A 53 -19.73 -8.02 -4.58
C ILE A 53 -18.64 -8.90 -5.18
N TYR A 54 -17.40 -8.39 -5.24
CA TYR A 54 -16.21 -9.12 -5.66
C TYR A 54 -14.98 -8.57 -4.96
N GLY A 55 -14.14 -9.44 -4.41
CA GLY A 55 -12.89 -9.04 -3.73
C GLY A 55 -11.90 -10.20 -3.75
N GLU A 56 -10.99 -10.21 -4.71
CA GLU A 56 -10.01 -11.29 -4.87
C GLU A 56 -8.65 -10.75 -5.32
N LYS A 57 -7.61 -11.46 -4.91
CA LYS A 57 -6.27 -11.30 -5.44
C LYS A 57 -6.11 -12.16 -6.69
N GLN A 58 -5.56 -11.57 -7.72
CA GLN A 58 -5.34 -12.20 -9.02
C GLN A 58 -3.88 -12.03 -9.47
N PRO A 59 -3.28 -13.03 -10.13
CA PRO A 59 -1.97 -12.84 -10.75
C PRO A 59 -2.01 -11.71 -11.79
N LEU A 60 -0.97 -10.90 -11.80
CA LEU A 60 -0.80 -9.90 -12.86
C LEU A 60 -0.45 -10.61 -14.16
N VAL A 61 -1.32 -10.50 -15.16
CA VAL A 61 -1.15 -11.12 -16.48
C VAL A 61 -1.13 -10.06 -17.58
N HIS A 62 -0.54 -10.40 -18.73
CA HIS A 62 -0.64 -9.55 -19.91
C HIS A 62 -2.06 -9.60 -20.46
N GLY A 63 -2.70 -8.44 -20.56
CA GLY A 63 -4.06 -8.30 -21.07
C GLY A 63 -5.05 -7.94 -19.95
N ALA A 64 -6.31 -8.22 -20.21
CA ALA A 64 -7.38 -7.98 -19.24
C ALA A 64 -7.56 -9.18 -18.30
N ILE A 65 -7.86 -8.87 -17.04
CA ILE A 65 -8.32 -9.85 -16.06
C ILE A 65 -9.85 -9.83 -16.09
N GLU A 66 -10.47 -10.96 -16.35
CA GLU A 66 -11.92 -11.06 -16.38
C GLU A 66 -12.49 -11.24 -14.97
N VAL A 67 -13.40 -10.35 -14.59
CA VAL A 67 -14.09 -10.37 -13.31
C VAL A 67 -15.58 -10.69 -13.57
N PRO A 68 -16.12 -11.77 -13.01
CA PRO A 68 -17.53 -12.10 -13.16
C PRO A 68 -18.40 -11.19 -12.29
N LEU A 69 -19.18 -10.30 -12.89
CA LEU A 69 -20.01 -9.34 -12.17
C LEU A 69 -21.50 -9.51 -12.55
N PRO A 70 -22.44 -9.25 -11.63
CA PRO A 70 -23.85 -9.14 -11.95
C PRO A 70 -24.10 -7.88 -12.81
N LEU A 71 -25.18 -7.89 -13.57
CA LEU A 71 -25.68 -6.67 -14.19
C LEU A 71 -26.15 -5.71 -13.09
N GLY A 72 -25.83 -4.42 -13.24
CA GLY A 72 -26.22 -3.42 -12.25
C GLY A 72 -25.70 -2.03 -12.56
N GLU A 73 -26.28 -1.09 -11.87
CA GLU A 73 -25.86 0.32 -11.85
C GLU A 73 -25.11 0.61 -10.54
N ASN A 74 -24.45 1.76 -10.45
CA ASN A 74 -23.73 2.22 -9.26
C ASN A 74 -22.61 1.28 -8.78
N LEU A 75 -21.96 0.59 -9.71
CA LEU A 75 -20.78 -0.18 -9.37
C LEU A 75 -19.59 0.76 -9.21
N GLN A 76 -18.75 0.42 -8.24
CA GLN A 76 -17.49 1.12 -7.98
C GLN A 76 -16.38 0.08 -7.82
N THR A 77 -15.23 0.31 -8.40
CA THR A 77 -14.07 -0.57 -8.26
C THR A 77 -12.83 0.22 -7.92
N PHE A 78 -11.94 -0.40 -7.17
CA PHE A 78 -10.55 -0.02 -7.09
C PHE A 78 -9.66 -1.27 -7.19
N VAL A 79 -8.44 -1.05 -7.63
CA VAL A 79 -7.42 -2.08 -7.74
C VAL A 79 -6.23 -1.68 -6.87
N VAL A 80 -5.65 -2.64 -6.17
CA VAL A 80 -4.49 -2.44 -5.31
C VAL A 80 -3.41 -3.45 -5.62
N ALA A 81 -2.13 -3.05 -5.54
CA ALA A 81 -0.99 -3.95 -5.72
C ALA A 81 -0.01 -3.84 -4.56
N ASN A 82 0.66 -4.95 -4.24
CA ASN A 82 1.62 -5.08 -3.13
C ASN A 82 1.07 -4.79 -1.73
N ALA A 83 -0.25 -4.65 -1.55
CA ALA A 83 -0.84 -4.60 -0.22
C ALA A 83 -0.81 -5.99 0.43
N ASP A 84 -0.61 -6.02 1.75
CA ASP A 84 -0.73 -7.27 2.49
C ASP A 84 -2.18 -7.76 2.49
N GLU A 85 -3.10 -6.86 2.85
CA GLU A 85 -4.54 -7.13 2.81
C GLU A 85 -5.36 -5.86 2.56
N VAL A 86 -6.63 -6.04 2.23
CA VAL A 86 -7.67 -5.02 2.36
C VAL A 86 -8.64 -5.48 3.43
N ALA A 87 -8.49 -4.89 4.63
CA ALA A 87 -9.33 -5.18 5.78
C ALA A 87 -10.67 -4.45 5.69
N ASP A 88 -11.68 -4.94 6.43
CA ASP A 88 -13.03 -4.35 6.52
C ASP A 88 -13.65 -4.04 5.16
N ALA A 89 -13.35 -4.90 4.17
CA ALA A 89 -13.68 -4.70 2.77
C ALA A 89 -15.17 -4.91 2.45
N ASP A 90 -16.00 -5.39 3.35
CA ASP A 90 -17.44 -5.65 3.13
C ASP A 90 -18.19 -4.40 2.66
N GLN A 91 -17.71 -3.23 3.04
CA GLN A 91 -18.24 -1.93 2.63
C GLN A 91 -17.10 -1.04 2.12
N LEU A 92 -17.32 -0.35 1.00
CA LEU A 92 -16.33 0.61 0.48
C LEU A 92 -15.97 1.71 1.49
N SER A 93 -16.93 2.11 2.31
CA SER A 93 -16.73 3.16 3.34
C SER A 93 -15.81 2.75 4.48
N THR A 94 -15.62 1.45 4.70
CA THR A 94 -14.78 0.92 5.77
C THR A 94 -13.53 0.22 5.27
N ALA A 95 -13.39 0.06 3.94
CA ALA A 95 -12.25 -0.63 3.35
C ALA A 95 -10.92 0.06 3.69
N VAL A 96 -9.98 -0.70 4.24
CA VAL A 96 -8.66 -0.24 4.69
C VAL A 96 -7.57 -1.10 4.07
N ILE A 97 -6.69 -0.48 3.31
CA ILE A 97 -5.49 -1.11 2.76
C ILE A 97 -4.43 -1.18 3.86
N ARG A 98 -3.88 -2.36 4.10
CA ARG A 98 -2.77 -2.57 5.05
C ARG A 98 -1.49 -2.88 4.32
N GLN A 99 -0.41 -2.33 4.83
CA GLN A 99 0.94 -2.61 4.39
C GLN A 99 1.50 -3.81 5.16
N ASN A 100 2.52 -4.48 4.61
CA ASN A 100 3.22 -5.53 5.32
C ASN A 100 4.03 -4.98 6.52
N ASP A 101 4.26 -5.83 7.51
CA ASP A 101 4.87 -5.45 8.80
C ASP A 101 6.27 -4.82 8.67
N ASN A 102 7.03 -5.13 7.62
CA ASN A 102 8.38 -4.58 7.42
C ASN A 102 8.42 -3.27 6.64
N MET A 103 7.29 -2.81 6.11
CA MET A 103 7.15 -1.54 5.36
C MET A 103 8.18 -1.37 4.22
N GLN A 104 8.58 -2.49 3.57
CA GLN A 104 9.64 -2.48 2.54
C GLN A 104 9.11 -2.68 1.12
N LYS A 105 7.79 -2.73 0.94
CA LYS A 105 7.19 -2.85 -0.39
C LYS A 105 6.36 -1.63 -0.73
N PRO A 106 6.53 -1.06 -1.94
CA PRO A 106 5.67 0.02 -2.39
C PRO A 106 4.26 -0.51 -2.66
N VAL A 107 3.25 0.19 -2.17
CA VAL A 107 1.82 -0.11 -2.40
C VAL A 107 1.30 0.82 -3.48
N TYR A 108 0.52 0.26 -4.42
CA TYR A 108 -0.12 0.99 -5.51
C TYR A 108 -1.62 0.86 -5.42
N ILE A 109 -2.34 1.89 -5.85
CA ILE A 109 -3.81 1.92 -5.90
C ILE A 109 -4.28 2.63 -7.16
N SER A 110 -5.44 2.20 -7.69
CA SER A 110 -6.18 2.99 -8.67
C SER A 110 -7.08 4.02 -8.00
N GLU A 111 -7.52 5.00 -8.76
CA GLU A 111 -8.70 5.77 -8.37
C GLU A 111 -9.93 4.85 -8.22
N ILE A 112 -10.94 5.31 -7.46
CA ILE A 112 -12.23 4.62 -7.42
C ILE A 112 -12.97 4.92 -8.72
N ILE A 113 -13.18 3.89 -9.54
CA ILE A 113 -13.84 4.00 -10.84
C ILE A 113 -15.30 3.61 -10.69
N GLY A 114 -16.20 4.56 -10.97
CA GLY A 114 -17.65 4.28 -11.06
C GLY A 114 -18.03 3.79 -12.44
N PHE A 115 -18.87 2.74 -12.53
CA PHE A 115 -19.34 2.20 -13.80
C PHE A 115 -20.71 1.51 -13.67
N THR A 116 -21.31 1.18 -14.81
CA THR A 116 -22.50 0.35 -14.91
C THR A 116 -22.11 -0.97 -15.58
N SER A 117 -22.45 -2.11 -14.96
CA SER A 117 -22.26 -3.42 -15.57
C SER A 117 -23.48 -3.73 -16.43
N ASP A 118 -23.31 -3.63 -17.74
CA ASP A 118 -24.29 -4.01 -18.74
C ASP A 118 -23.61 -4.80 -19.88
N ASN A 119 -24.39 -5.26 -20.85
CA ASN A 119 -23.86 -6.03 -21.98
C ASN A 119 -22.94 -5.23 -22.91
N SER A 120 -22.82 -3.91 -22.71
CA SER A 120 -22.00 -3.02 -23.55
C SER A 120 -20.60 -2.80 -22.94
N VAL A 121 -20.44 -2.85 -21.61
CA VAL A 121 -19.15 -2.67 -20.91
C VAL A 121 -18.35 -3.97 -20.99
N LYS A 122 -17.28 -3.96 -21.77
CA LYS A 122 -16.41 -5.13 -21.97
C LYS A 122 -15.12 -5.05 -21.17
N SER A 123 -14.60 -3.84 -20.91
CA SER A 123 -13.40 -3.62 -20.14
C SER A 123 -13.38 -2.24 -19.47
N LEU A 124 -12.64 -2.17 -18.37
CA LEU A 124 -12.27 -0.94 -17.67
C LEU A 124 -10.76 -0.79 -17.77
N ASP A 125 -10.30 0.37 -18.20
CA ASP A 125 -8.88 0.71 -18.20
C ASP A 125 -8.53 1.29 -16.83
N VAL A 126 -7.54 0.67 -16.16
CA VAL A 126 -7.14 1.00 -14.81
C VAL A 126 -5.70 1.49 -14.80
N GLU A 127 -5.47 2.63 -14.17
CA GLU A 127 -4.17 3.19 -13.88
C GLU A 127 -3.84 2.99 -12.40
N LEU A 128 -2.69 2.37 -12.09
CA LEU A 128 -2.19 2.25 -10.72
C LEU A 128 -1.15 3.33 -10.45
N LYS A 129 -1.33 4.03 -9.33
CA LYS A 129 -0.39 5.06 -8.85
C LYS A 129 0.23 4.60 -7.54
N ARG A 130 1.51 4.90 -7.34
CA ARG A 130 2.16 4.60 -6.06
C ARG A 130 1.50 5.41 -4.96
N LEU A 131 0.89 4.71 -4.00
CA LEU A 131 0.16 5.32 -2.90
C LEU A 131 1.09 5.77 -1.77
N VAL A 132 2.17 5.03 -1.54
CA VAL A 132 3.09 5.26 -0.42
C VAL A 132 4.19 6.28 -0.76
N GLY A 133 4.67 6.97 0.28
CA GLY A 133 5.94 7.69 0.27
C GLY A 133 7.07 6.82 0.77
N GLN A 134 8.32 7.16 0.43
CA GLN A 134 9.53 6.47 0.87
C GLN A 134 10.36 7.39 1.77
N ALA A 135 10.87 6.85 2.88
CA ALA A 135 11.97 7.46 3.62
C ALA A 135 13.21 6.60 3.44
N VAL A 136 14.32 7.24 3.09
CA VAL A 136 15.65 6.61 2.97
C VAL A 136 16.53 7.19 4.06
N PHE A 137 17.14 6.33 4.86
CA PHE A 137 18.03 6.69 5.95
C PHE A 137 19.47 6.46 5.49
N ALA A 138 20.22 7.53 5.30
CA ALA A 138 21.56 7.51 4.77
C ALA A 138 22.55 8.15 5.75
N PRO A 139 23.61 7.45 6.16
CA PRO A 139 24.68 8.06 6.94
C PRO A 139 25.37 9.17 6.14
N VAL A 140 25.81 10.21 6.83
CA VAL A 140 26.63 11.29 6.23
C VAL A 140 28.06 10.83 6.05
N GLU A 141 28.54 9.99 6.97
CA GLU A 141 29.89 9.48 6.96
C GLU A 141 30.12 8.45 5.85
N SER A 142 31.32 8.46 5.30
CA SER A 142 31.76 7.45 4.34
C SER A 142 31.92 6.07 4.99
N GLN A 143 31.93 5.00 4.16
CA GLN A 143 32.17 3.65 4.65
C GLN A 143 33.48 3.52 5.42
N GLU A 144 34.56 4.12 4.92
CA GLU A 144 35.87 4.04 5.55
C GLU A 144 35.87 4.65 6.95
N GLU A 145 35.16 5.77 7.13
CA GLU A 145 35.01 6.41 8.44
C GLU A 145 34.20 5.54 9.40
N MET A 146 33.12 4.91 8.92
CA MET A 146 32.26 4.05 9.75
C MET A 146 32.88 2.70 10.09
N ASP A 147 33.59 2.06 9.15
CA ASP A 147 34.17 0.73 9.35
C ASP A 147 35.24 0.70 10.45
N GLY A 148 35.86 1.86 10.72
CA GLY A 148 36.81 2.02 11.83
C GLY A 148 36.16 2.25 13.20
N ILE A 149 34.89 2.61 13.27
CA ILE A 149 34.25 3.09 14.49
C ILE A 149 33.00 2.29 14.86
N ILE A 150 32.06 2.13 13.92
CA ILE A 150 30.79 1.43 14.18
C ILE A 150 30.49 0.48 13.04
N GLN A 151 30.48 -0.82 13.32
CA GLN A 151 29.99 -1.83 12.38
C GLN A 151 28.56 -2.19 12.74
N PHE A 152 27.64 -2.00 11.80
CA PHE A 152 26.24 -2.44 11.93
C PHE A 152 25.78 -3.20 10.68
N ASP A 153 24.82 -4.07 10.83
CA ASP A 153 24.24 -4.88 9.76
C ASP A 153 22.72 -4.70 9.61
N ALA A 154 22.08 -4.04 10.59
CA ALA A 154 20.65 -3.72 10.55
C ALA A 154 20.37 -2.42 11.32
N LEU A 155 19.22 -1.83 11.02
CA LEU A 155 18.65 -0.70 11.75
C LEU A 155 17.28 -1.10 12.32
N ASP A 156 17.01 -0.75 13.57
CA ASP A 156 15.68 -0.66 14.12
C ASP A 156 15.25 0.81 14.06
N ILE A 157 14.23 1.09 13.24
CA ILE A 157 13.69 2.41 13.03
C ILE A 157 12.35 2.47 13.73
N THR A 158 12.26 3.27 14.78
CA THR A 158 11.03 3.49 15.54
C THR A 158 10.35 4.75 15.04
N PHE A 159 9.15 4.59 14.54
CA PHE A 159 8.30 5.66 14.06
C PHE A 159 7.18 5.92 15.06
N THR A 160 6.89 7.19 15.30
CA THR A 160 5.69 7.63 16.02
C THR A 160 4.77 8.38 15.05
N ASN A 161 3.51 7.99 14.99
CA ASN A 161 2.51 8.50 14.04
C ASN A 161 2.87 8.20 12.57
N VAL A 162 3.25 6.97 12.23
CA VAL A 162 3.49 6.54 10.85
C VAL A 162 2.23 5.95 10.21
N GLY A 163 2.07 6.13 8.91
CA GLY A 163 0.95 5.58 8.16
C GLY A 163 1.13 4.08 7.88
N VAL A 164 0.48 3.22 8.68
CA VAL A 164 0.54 1.75 8.56
C VAL A 164 -0.58 1.16 7.73
N ALA A 165 -1.68 1.91 7.58
CA ALA A 165 -2.82 1.53 6.78
C ALA A 165 -3.46 2.77 6.13
N TYR A 166 -4.38 2.56 5.19
CA TYR A 166 -4.99 3.64 4.42
C TYR A 166 -6.48 3.39 4.20
N SER A 167 -7.31 4.32 4.68
CA SER A 167 -8.75 4.32 4.42
C SER A 167 -9.02 4.72 2.97
N VAL A 168 -9.56 3.81 2.17
CA VAL A 168 -9.78 4.01 0.73
C VAL A 168 -10.76 5.16 0.47
N LYS A 169 -11.86 5.22 1.24
CA LYS A 169 -12.92 6.22 1.05
C LYS A 169 -12.57 7.60 1.60
N GLU A 170 -11.84 7.64 2.71
CA GLU A 170 -11.45 8.89 3.37
C GLU A 170 -10.18 9.50 2.79
N GLU A 171 -9.43 8.71 2.01
CA GLU A 171 -8.13 9.08 1.44
C GLU A 171 -7.13 9.53 2.51
N LYS A 172 -7.10 8.81 3.65
CA LYS A 172 -6.27 9.12 4.81
C LYS A 172 -5.54 7.91 5.34
N ALA A 173 -4.33 8.14 5.83
CA ALA A 173 -3.59 7.12 6.57
C ALA A 173 -4.21 6.86 7.95
N VAL A 174 -4.13 5.60 8.38
CA VAL A 174 -4.29 5.20 9.78
C VAL A 174 -2.89 5.24 10.40
N LEU A 175 -2.74 6.02 11.47
CA LEU A 175 -1.45 6.29 12.09
C LEU A 175 -1.27 5.40 13.31
N GLU A 176 -0.09 4.78 13.42
CA GLU A 176 0.32 3.98 14.57
C GLU A 176 1.81 4.23 14.90
N ASP A 177 2.23 3.81 16.08
CA ASP A 177 3.62 3.77 16.47
C ASP A 177 4.18 2.38 16.13
N VAL A 178 5.25 2.33 15.34
CA VAL A 178 5.81 1.07 14.82
C VAL A 178 7.33 1.09 14.89
N THR A 179 7.93 -0.06 15.20
CA THR A 179 9.37 -0.28 15.02
C THR A 179 9.57 -1.26 13.87
N VAL A 180 10.30 -0.82 12.86
CA VAL A 180 10.65 -1.61 11.68
C VAL A 180 12.12 -1.95 11.72
N ARG A 181 12.45 -3.25 11.56
CA ARG A 181 13.82 -3.69 11.34
C ARG A 181 14.11 -3.77 9.86
N THR A 182 15.16 -3.13 9.42
CA THR A 182 15.62 -3.16 8.04
C THR A 182 17.10 -3.50 7.98
N ASN A 183 17.48 -4.31 7.00
CA ASN A 183 18.86 -4.65 6.74
C ASN A 183 19.55 -3.47 6.04
N ARG A 184 20.82 -3.29 6.36
CA ARG A 184 21.65 -2.31 5.68
C ARG A 184 21.82 -2.67 4.22
N GLU A 185 21.44 -1.76 3.33
CA GLU A 185 21.70 -1.88 1.90
C GLU A 185 23.18 -1.63 1.58
N SER A 186 23.62 -2.07 0.40
CA SER A 186 25.03 -1.94 -0.04
C SER A 186 25.53 -0.51 -0.05
N ASP A 187 24.65 0.47 -0.16
CA ASP A 187 24.95 1.90 -0.22
C ASP A 187 24.76 2.62 1.13
N PHE A 188 24.86 1.89 2.23
CA PHE A 188 24.73 2.44 3.59
C PHE A 188 23.33 2.89 4.00
N GLY A 189 22.36 2.89 3.12
CA GLY A 189 21.01 3.28 3.40
C GLY A 189 20.14 2.11 3.91
N ALA A 190 19.08 2.48 4.57
CA ALA A 190 17.92 1.65 4.77
C ALA A 190 16.71 2.46 4.31
N TYR A 191 15.66 1.79 3.87
CA TYR A 191 14.45 2.48 3.42
C TYR A 191 13.20 1.84 3.98
N VAL A 192 12.17 2.66 4.10
CA VAL A 192 10.82 2.23 4.46
C VAL A 192 9.79 2.98 3.61
N TYR A 193 8.65 2.35 3.39
CA TYR A 193 7.50 2.96 2.77
C TYR A 193 6.41 3.17 3.81
N SER A 194 5.68 4.27 3.72
CA SER A 194 4.54 4.59 4.58
C SER A 194 3.40 5.17 3.75
N PHE A 195 2.17 4.94 4.16
CA PHE A 195 1.04 5.67 3.61
C PHE A 195 1.18 7.17 3.88
N PRO A 196 0.62 8.03 2.99
CA PRO A 196 0.83 9.46 3.07
C PRO A 196 0.23 10.05 4.34
N THR A 197 1.05 10.78 5.12
CA THR A 197 0.63 11.42 6.36
C THR A 197 0.25 12.90 6.18
N GLU A 198 0.46 13.46 4.99
CA GLU A 198 0.17 14.86 4.69
C GLU A 198 -1.30 15.24 4.94
N ASN A 199 -2.25 14.38 4.55
CA ASN A 199 -3.68 14.61 4.74
C ASN A 199 -4.14 14.48 6.21
N ASN A 200 -3.31 13.92 7.07
CA ASN A 200 -3.56 13.83 8.51
C ASN A 200 -3.12 15.09 9.25
N GLY A 201 -2.30 15.95 8.63
CA GLY A 201 -1.69 17.11 9.26
C GLY A 201 -0.66 16.75 10.33
N SER A 202 -0.20 15.50 10.35
CA SER A 202 0.74 14.96 11.33
C SER A 202 2.12 14.75 10.72
N ARG A 203 3.15 14.94 11.56
CA ARG A 203 4.51 14.58 11.24
C ARG A 203 4.87 13.28 11.96
N THR A 204 5.63 12.43 11.29
CA THR A 204 6.16 11.19 11.85
C THR A 204 7.49 11.46 12.51
N SER A 205 7.60 11.25 13.81
CA SER A 205 8.89 11.28 14.52
C SER A 205 9.65 9.98 14.29
N VAL A 206 10.97 10.04 14.26
CA VAL A 206 11.82 8.90 13.96
C VAL A 206 12.97 8.81 14.96
N ASP A 207 13.22 7.61 15.44
CA ASP A 207 14.36 7.24 16.30
C ASP A 207 15.04 6.00 15.68
N VAL A 208 16.36 5.96 15.60
CA VAL A 208 17.10 4.89 14.93
C VAL A 208 18.08 4.24 15.89
N ALA A 209 18.03 2.93 16.01
CA ALA A 209 19.01 2.09 16.68
C ALA A 209 19.81 1.28 15.65
N TYR A 210 21.13 1.28 15.80
CA TYR A 210 22.06 0.53 14.96
C TYR A 210 22.35 -0.81 15.61
N LEU A 211 22.24 -1.90 14.84
CA LEU A 211 22.42 -3.26 15.34
C LEU A 211 23.59 -3.95 14.66
N LYS A 212 24.30 -4.75 15.45
CA LYS A 212 25.27 -5.73 14.99
C LYS A 212 24.91 -7.10 15.56
N GLU A 213 24.70 -8.07 14.68
CA GLU A 213 24.28 -9.43 15.08
C GLU A 213 23.08 -9.43 16.04
N GLY A 214 22.13 -8.49 15.81
CA GLY A 214 20.92 -8.32 16.62
C GLY A 214 21.10 -7.58 17.95
N VAL A 215 22.32 -7.09 18.25
CA VAL A 215 22.61 -6.29 19.46
C VAL A 215 22.73 -4.82 19.08
N ILE A 216 22.09 -3.94 19.85
CA ILE A 216 22.21 -2.48 19.65
C ILE A 216 23.63 -2.05 19.97
N VAL A 217 24.32 -1.47 19.00
CA VAL A 217 25.67 -0.96 19.10
C VAL A 217 25.73 0.56 19.20
N ASN A 218 24.69 1.23 18.66
CA ASN A 218 24.54 2.69 18.78
C ASN A 218 23.07 3.11 18.62
N ARG A 219 22.75 4.37 18.95
CA ARG A 219 21.45 5.02 18.71
C ARG A 219 21.66 6.46 18.30
N THR A 220 20.73 7.02 17.53
CA THR A 220 20.65 8.47 17.35
C THR A 220 20.24 9.15 18.66
N ASN A 221 20.81 10.34 18.94
CA ASN A 221 20.42 11.14 20.08
C ASN A 221 19.13 11.92 19.79
N GLY A 222 18.05 11.49 20.42
CA GLY A 222 16.74 12.11 20.27
C GLY A 222 16.03 11.72 18.98
N SER A 223 14.79 12.14 18.88
CA SER A 223 13.99 11.97 17.66
C SER A 223 14.22 13.13 16.69
N LEU A 224 14.00 12.87 15.41
CA LEU A 224 14.06 13.90 14.36
C LEU A 224 13.03 15.01 14.67
N ASP A 225 13.47 16.15 15.17
CA ASP A 225 12.60 17.22 15.69
C ASP A 225 11.63 17.77 14.66
N THR A 226 12.05 17.86 13.39
CA THR A 226 11.19 18.32 12.30
C THR A 226 10.19 17.28 11.85
N GLY A 227 10.46 15.99 12.12
CA GLY A 227 9.66 14.86 11.68
C GLY A 227 9.57 14.72 10.16
N ILE A 228 9.10 13.57 9.72
CA ILE A 228 8.89 13.25 8.30
C ILE A 228 7.42 13.44 7.94
N ILE A 229 7.13 14.00 6.77
CA ILE A 229 5.80 13.97 6.16
C ILE A 229 5.89 13.03 4.96
N PHE A 230 5.25 11.88 5.05
CA PHE A 230 5.16 10.97 3.90
C PHE A 230 4.14 11.51 2.89
N LYS A 231 4.53 11.53 1.63
CA LYS A 231 3.70 11.95 0.50
C LYS A 231 3.71 10.85 -0.57
N SER A 232 2.56 10.61 -1.19
CA SER A 232 2.45 9.65 -2.29
C SER A 232 3.49 9.92 -3.37
N SER A 233 4.17 8.87 -3.84
CA SER A 233 5.19 8.95 -4.89
C SER A 233 6.35 9.91 -4.61
N LYS A 234 6.65 10.21 -3.34
CA LYS A 234 7.78 11.07 -2.95
C LYS A 234 8.76 10.29 -2.08
N ARG A 235 10.03 10.68 -2.20
CA ARG A 235 11.14 10.18 -1.36
C ARG A 235 11.60 11.29 -0.42
N SER A 236 11.81 10.94 0.84
CA SER A 236 12.54 11.75 1.81
C SER A 236 13.86 11.08 2.08
N VAL A 237 14.96 11.81 1.95
CA VAL A 237 16.29 11.34 2.36
C VAL A 237 16.58 11.93 3.72
N VAL A 238 16.77 11.06 4.72
CA VAL A 238 17.11 11.42 6.09
C VAL A 238 18.60 11.15 6.27
N HIS A 239 19.37 12.22 6.36
CA HIS A 239 20.80 12.12 6.64
C HIS A 239 21.03 11.95 8.14
N MET A 240 21.87 10.98 8.51
CA MET A 240 22.19 10.63 9.89
C MET A 240 23.68 10.82 10.12
N GLU A 241 24.07 11.61 11.11
CA GLU A 241 25.45 11.67 11.61
C GLU A 241 25.66 10.58 12.66
N ILE A 242 26.25 9.46 12.28
CA ILE A 242 26.47 8.33 13.19
C ILE A 242 27.52 8.66 14.25
N LEU A 243 28.58 9.35 13.86
CA LEU A 243 29.72 9.66 14.76
C LEU A 243 29.37 10.70 15.81
N ASN A 244 28.55 11.66 15.47
CA ASN A 244 28.09 12.72 16.36
C ASN A 244 26.76 12.40 17.02
N GLU A 245 26.16 11.28 16.65
CA GLU A 245 24.84 10.83 17.14
C GLU A 245 23.74 11.88 16.89
N ASP A 246 23.84 12.66 15.82
CA ASP A 246 22.98 13.80 15.52
C ASP A 246 22.20 13.58 14.20
N TRP A 247 21.19 14.45 13.97
CA TRP A 247 20.39 14.46 12.77
C TRP A 247 20.74 15.66 11.90
N VAL A 248 21.04 15.40 10.63
CA VAL A 248 21.17 16.45 9.62
C VAL A 248 19.83 16.68 8.94
N GLU A 249 19.57 17.93 8.58
CA GLU A 249 18.32 18.37 7.97
C GLU A 249 17.94 17.52 6.74
N THR A 250 16.66 17.18 6.66
CA THR A 250 16.12 16.32 5.61
C THR A 250 15.89 17.13 4.33
N GLU A 251 16.57 16.80 3.25
CA GLU A 251 16.23 17.31 1.93
C GLU A 251 15.15 16.45 1.26
N TRP A 252 14.16 17.12 0.65
CA TRP A 252 13.10 16.46 -0.08
C TRP A 252 13.50 16.30 -1.54
N GLU A 253 13.85 15.09 -1.94
CA GLU A 253 13.93 14.76 -3.35
C GLU A 253 12.57 14.26 -3.84
N SER A 254 12.08 14.85 -4.93
CA SER A 254 11.00 14.20 -5.66
C SER A 254 11.57 12.93 -6.28
N MET A 255 10.98 11.79 -6.02
CA MET A 255 11.19 10.62 -6.88
C MET A 255 10.51 10.94 -8.22
N ILE A 256 11.18 11.76 -9.03
CA ILE A 256 10.91 11.83 -10.45
C ILE A 256 11.68 10.67 -11.10
N GLU A 257 11.26 9.46 -10.82
CA GLU A 257 10.94 8.59 -11.90
C GLU A 257 9.44 8.81 -12.09
N GLU A 258 9.09 9.79 -12.90
CA GLU A 258 7.90 9.70 -13.72
C GLU A 258 8.11 8.42 -14.51
N ILE A 259 7.71 7.30 -13.93
CA ILE A 259 7.34 6.15 -14.73
C ILE A 259 6.05 6.68 -15.38
N ASP A 260 6.19 7.26 -16.58
CA ASP A 260 5.09 7.52 -17.48
C ASP A 260 4.44 6.17 -17.74
N PHE A 261 3.34 5.91 -17.03
CA PHE A 261 2.52 4.73 -17.20
C PHE A 261 1.65 4.88 -18.45
#